data_5f0c734b6ae6add06aac74e07207f50d
#
_entry.id   5f0c734b6ae6add06aac74e07207f50d
#
_cell.length_a   1.000
_cell.length_b   1.000
_cell.length_c   1.000
_cell.angle_alpha   90.00
_cell.angle_beta   90.00
_cell.angle_gamma   90.00
#
_symmetry.space_group_name_H-M   'P 1'
#
loop_
_entity.id
_entity.type
_entity.pdbx_description
1 polymer ?
#
loop_
_entity_poly.entity_id
_entity_poly.type
_entity_poly.pdbx_seq_one_letter_code
_entity_poly.pdbx_strand_id
1 'polypeptide(L)'
;VAICHPLHYATIMSQSQCVMLVAGSWVIACACALLHTLLLAQLSFCADHIIPHFFCDLGALLKLSCSDTSLNQLAIFTAGLTAIMLPFLCILVSYGHIGVTILQIPSTKGICKALSTCGSHLSVVTIYYGTIIGLYFLPPSSNTNDKNIIASVIYTVVTPM
;
A
#
# COMPACT_ATOMS: atom_id res chain seq x y z
N VAL A 1 -9.98 12.86 -11.22
CA VAL A 1 -11.26 13.48 -11.65
C VAL A 1 -11.28 14.96 -11.28
N ALA A 2 -10.99 15.31 -10.02
CA ALA A 2 -11.07 16.70 -9.53
C ALA A 2 -10.20 17.71 -10.31
N ILE A 3 -9.07 17.30 -10.83
CA ILE A 3 -8.16 18.17 -11.60
C ILE A 3 -8.48 18.14 -13.08
N CYS A 4 -8.72 16.97 -13.65
CA CYS A 4 -8.96 16.81 -15.09
C CYS A 4 -10.38 17.17 -15.52
N HIS A 5 -11.36 16.98 -14.66
CA HIS A 5 -12.78 17.22 -14.93
C HIS A 5 -13.45 17.98 -13.77
N PRO A 6 -13.04 19.21 -13.45
CA PRO A 6 -13.51 19.92 -12.25
C PRO A 6 -15.01 20.24 -12.33
N LEU A 7 -15.54 20.50 -13.52
CA LEU A 7 -16.97 20.82 -13.72
C LEU A 7 -17.88 19.60 -13.58
N HIS A 8 -17.35 18.40 -13.82
CA HIS A 8 -18.09 17.13 -13.75
C HIS A 8 -17.74 16.31 -12.50
N TYR A 9 -16.88 16.83 -11.64
CA TYR A 9 -16.41 16.10 -10.44
C TYR A 9 -17.56 15.65 -9.55
N ALA A 10 -18.51 16.53 -9.24
CA ALA A 10 -19.65 16.23 -8.38
C ALA A 10 -20.61 15.19 -9.01
N THR A 11 -20.67 15.10 -10.34
CA THR A 11 -21.49 14.13 -11.06
C THR A 11 -20.80 12.77 -11.15
N ILE A 12 -19.50 12.76 -11.49
CA ILE A 12 -18.70 11.53 -11.63
C ILE A 12 -18.44 10.89 -10.26
N MET A 13 -18.10 11.71 -9.26
CA MET A 13 -17.85 11.26 -7.88
C MET A 13 -19.07 11.53 -7.00
N SER A 14 -20.24 10.99 -7.42
CA SER A 14 -21.45 11.05 -6.60
C SER A 14 -21.27 10.33 -5.27
N GLN A 15 -22.09 10.68 -4.27
CA GLN A 15 -22.02 10.03 -2.95
C GLN A 15 -22.20 8.50 -3.05
N SER A 16 -23.07 8.04 -3.95
CA SER A 16 -23.28 6.62 -4.21
C SER A 16 -22.00 5.94 -4.74
N GLN A 17 -21.31 6.58 -5.69
CA GLN A 17 -20.03 6.07 -6.23
C GLN A 17 -18.95 5.99 -5.16
N CYS A 18 -18.83 7.02 -4.32
CA CYS A 18 -17.88 7.02 -3.22
C CYS A 18 -18.16 5.89 -2.22
N VAL A 19 -19.43 5.72 -1.83
CA VAL A 19 -19.84 4.64 -0.91
C VAL A 19 -19.56 3.26 -1.52
N MET A 20 -19.85 3.06 -2.80
CA MET A 20 -19.55 1.80 -3.50
C MET A 20 -18.06 1.49 -3.53
N LEU A 21 -17.21 2.48 -3.83
CA LEU A 21 -15.75 2.29 -3.85
C LEU A 21 -15.20 1.95 -2.47
N VAL A 22 -15.67 2.65 -1.44
CA VAL A 22 -15.27 2.38 -0.05
C VAL A 22 -15.73 0.99 0.39
N ALA A 23 -17.01 0.66 0.17
CA ALA A 23 -17.56 -0.65 0.52
C ALA A 23 -16.84 -1.78 -0.22
N GLY A 24 -16.57 -1.62 -1.52
CA GLY A 24 -15.79 -2.58 -2.30
C GLY A 24 -14.38 -2.79 -1.76
N SER A 25 -13.71 -1.72 -1.38
CA SER A 25 -12.37 -1.80 -0.77
C SER A 25 -12.39 -2.55 0.58
N TRP A 26 -13.39 -2.28 1.42
CA TRP A 26 -13.58 -3.00 2.69
C TRP A 26 -13.86 -4.49 2.49
N VAL A 27 -14.72 -4.84 1.55
CA VAL A 27 -15.03 -6.25 1.22
C VAL A 27 -13.78 -6.99 0.76
N ILE A 28 -12.98 -6.40 -0.14
CA ILE A 28 -11.73 -6.99 -0.61
C ILE A 28 -10.74 -7.15 0.54
N ALA A 29 -10.57 -6.14 1.38
CA ALA A 29 -9.66 -6.19 2.51
C ALA A 29 -10.06 -7.28 3.52
N CYS A 30 -11.35 -7.39 3.85
CA CYS A 30 -11.86 -8.43 4.74
C CYS A 30 -11.69 -9.83 4.14
N ALA A 31 -11.93 -10.02 2.85
CA ALA A 31 -11.73 -11.30 2.19
C ALA A 31 -10.25 -11.72 2.19
N CYS A 32 -9.33 -10.80 1.91
CA CYS A 32 -7.90 -11.06 1.99
C CYS A 32 -7.45 -11.38 3.42
N ALA A 33 -7.92 -10.63 4.41
CA ALA A 33 -7.61 -10.88 5.82
C ALA A 33 -8.12 -12.26 6.27
N LEU A 34 -9.34 -12.64 5.89
CA LEU A 34 -9.91 -13.93 6.20
C LEU A 34 -9.11 -15.07 5.56
N LEU A 35 -8.74 -14.93 4.29
CA LEU A 35 -7.91 -15.91 3.59
C LEU A 35 -6.59 -16.15 4.32
N HIS A 36 -5.86 -15.09 4.64
CA HIS A 36 -4.58 -15.20 5.34
C HIS A 36 -4.74 -15.76 6.76
N THR A 37 -5.80 -15.39 7.46
CA THR A 37 -6.10 -15.93 8.81
C THR A 37 -6.39 -17.42 8.76
N LEU A 38 -7.18 -17.89 7.79
CA LEU A 38 -7.48 -19.31 7.62
C LEU A 38 -6.22 -20.11 7.25
N LEU A 39 -5.36 -19.57 6.39
CA LEU A 39 -4.09 -20.21 6.04
C LEU A 39 -3.16 -20.30 7.26
N LEU A 40 -3.10 -19.26 8.09
CA LEU A 40 -2.33 -19.27 9.33
C LEU A 40 -2.86 -20.25 10.36
N ALA A 41 -4.19 -20.40 10.48
CA ALA A 41 -4.81 -21.32 11.42
C ALA A 41 -4.49 -22.80 11.14
N GLN A 42 -4.06 -23.12 9.92
CA GLN A 42 -3.64 -24.46 9.53
C GLN A 42 -2.17 -24.76 9.86
N LEU A 43 -1.40 -23.76 10.32
CA LEU A 43 0.02 -23.92 10.63
C LEU A 43 0.22 -24.36 12.07
N SER A 44 1.24 -25.22 12.30
CA SER A 44 1.72 -25.59 13.64
C SER A 44 2.92 -24.73 14.01
N PHE A 45 2.86 -24.12 15.19
CA PHE A 45 3.94 -23.28 15.73
C PHE A 45 4.70 -24.06 16.79
N CYS A 46 6.00 -24.31 16.57
CA CYS A 46 6.86 -25.11 17.46
C CYS A 46 7.92 -24.29 18.18
N ALA A 47 8.20 -23.05 17.75
CA ALA A 47 9.17 -22.18 18.38
C ALA A 47 8.56 -21.40 19.54
N ASP A 48 9.41 -20.77 20.34
CA ASP A 48 9.00 -19.85 21.39
C ASP A 48 8.02 -18.82 20.82
N HIS A 49 6.89 -18.61 21.49
CA HIS A 49 5.82 -17.71 21.04
C HIS A 49 6.19 -16.22 21.17
N ILE A 50 7.47 -15.88 21.01
CA ILE A 50 7.98 -14.52 21.07
C ILE A 50 8.24 -14.03 19.65
N ILE A 51 7.56 -12.95 19.25
CA ILE A 51 7.73 -12.29 17.97
C ILE A 51 8.73 -11.13 18.15
N PRO A 52 9.98 -11.23 17.61
CA PRO A 52 10.96 -10.16 17.70
C PRO A 52 10.68 -9.06 16.69
N HIS A 53 9.50 -8.43 16.78
CA HIS A 53 9.05 -7.39 15.84
C HIS A 53 8.21 -6.33 16.56
N PHE A 54 8.17 -5.12 15.98
CA PHE A 54 7.42 -3.99 16.51
C PHE A 54 5.89 -4.26 16.54
N PHE A 55 5.37 -5.01 15.58
CA PHE A 55 3.97 -5.43 15.52
C PHE A 55 3.83 -6.84 14.93
N CYS A 56 2.65 -7.41 15.05
CA CYS A 56 2.35 -8.74 14.52
C CYS A 56 2.29 -8.69 12.98
N ASP A 57 3.33 -9.22 12.33
CA ASP A 57 3.44 -9.30 10.89
C ASP A 57 3.40 -10.75 10.40
N LEU A 58 2.76 -10.98 9.25
CA LEU A 58 2.62 -12.31 8.65
C LEU A 58 3.98 -12.97 8.40
N GLY A 59 4.95 -12.23 7.91
CA GLY A 59 6.31 -12.74 7.66
C GLY A 59 7.02 -13.20 8.93
N ALA A 60 6.84 -12.48 10.04
CA ALA A 60 7.38 -12.85 11.35
C ALA A 60 6.70 -14.10 11.91
N LEU A 61 5.38 -14.22 11.74
CA LEU A 61 4.62 -15.40 12.17
C LEU A 61 5.01 -16.67 11.40
N LEU A 62 5.23 -16.57 10.09
CA LEU A 62 5.64 -17.71 9.26
C LEU A 62 7.01 -18.29 9.67
N LYS A 63 7.91 -17.44 10.17
CA LYS A 63 9.22 -17.89 10.67
C LYS A 63 9.15 -18.75 11.94
N LEU A 64 8.05 -18.66 12.68
CA LEU A 64 7.81 -19.46 13.90
C LEU A 64 7.12 -20.80 13.60
N SER A 65 6.68 -21.03 12.36
CA SER A 65 5.98 -22.23 11.95
C SER A 65 6.95 -23.38 11.68
N CYS A 66 6.56 -24.58 12.09
CA CYS A 66 7.24 -25.85 11.76
C CYS A 66 6.61 -26.55 10.55
N SER A 67 5.44 -26.11 10.12
CA SER A 67 4.74 -26.68 8.97
C SER A 67 5.28 -26.11 7.67
N ASP A 68 4.93 -26.75 6.54
CA ASP A 68 5.23 -26.21 5.23
C ASP A 68 4.47 -24.88 5.02
N THR A 69 5.22 -23.80 4.82
CA THR A 69 4.69 -22.45 4.63
C THR A 69 4.65 -22.01 3.17
N SER A 70 4.93 -22.92 2.22
CA SER A 70 5.03 -22.60 0.79
C SER A 70 3.76 -21.95 0.25
N LEU A 71 2.60 -22.50 0.60
CA LEU A 71 1.29 -21.96 0.17
C LEU A 71 1.03 -20.58 0.75
N ASN A 72 1.37 -20.38 2.03
CA ASN A 72 1.22 -19.09 2.70
C ASN A 72 2.14 -18.04 2.08
N GLN A 73 3.38 -18.38 1.81
CA GLN A 73 4.34 -17.50 1.15
C GLN A 73 3.89 -17.11 -0.26
N LEU A 74 3.38 -18.08 -1.02
CA LEU A 74 2.83 -17.83 -2.36
C LEU A 74 1.61 -16.89 -2.29
N ALA A 75 0.69 -17.12 -1.36
CA ALA A 75 -0.49 -16.28 -1.17
C ALA A 75 -0.11 -14.84 -0.78
N ILE A 76 0.81 -14.68 0.17
CA ILE A 76 1.31 -13.36 0.59
C ILE A 76 2.01 -12.65 -0.56
N PHE A 77 2.86 -13.35 -1.29
CA PHE A 77 3.59 -12.77 -2.43
C PHE A 77 2.62 -12.31 -3.53
N THR A 78 1.66 -13.15 -3.91
CA THR A 78 0.69 -12.84 -4.96
C THR A 78 -0.24 -11.70 -4.55
N ALA A 79 -0.81 -11.76 -3.34
CA ALA A 79 -1.70 -10.73 -2.83
C ALA A 79 -0.94 -9.40 -2.62
N GLY A 80 0.27 -9.45 -2.08
CA GLY A 80 1.13 -8.30 -1.87
C GLY A 80 1.55 -7.64 -3.17
N LEU A 81 2.00 -8.43 -4.15
CA LEU A 81 2.38 -7.90 -5.46
C LEU A 81 1.18 -7.23 -6.15
N THR A 82 0.00 -7.85 -6.14
CA THR A 82 -1.21 -7.27 -6.72
C THR A 82 -1.62 -5.99 -5.99
N ALA A 83 -1.62 -6.00 -4.67
CA ALA A 83 -1.98 -4.84 -3.84
C ALA A 83 -1.02 -3.65 -3.99
N ILE A 84 0.23 -3.90 -4.37
CA ILE A 84 1.24 -2.85 -4.62
C ILE A 84 1.17 -2.38 -6.06
N MET A 85 1.15 -3.29 -7.03
CA MET A 85 1.27 -2.96 -8.44
C MET A 85 0.01 -2.28 -9.00
N LEU A 86 -1.18 -2.73 -8.59
CA LEU A 86 -2.43 -2.20 -9.11
C LEU A 86 -2.63 -0.70 -8.76
N PRO A 87 -2.54 -0.28 -7.48
CA PRO A 87 -2.61 1.14 -7.15
C PRO A 87 -1.46 1.95 -7.75
N PHE A 88 -0.26 1.40 -7.82
CA PHE A 88 0.89 2.08 -8.42
C PHE A 88 0.65 2.41 -9.89
N LEU A 89 0.14 1.47 -10.68
CA LEU A 89 -0.25 1.70 -12.07
C LEU A 89 -1.37 2.74 -12.17
N CYS A 90 -2.38 2.68 -11.31
CA CYS A 90 -3.43 3.69 -11.25
C CYS A 90 -2.88 5.10 -10.97
N ILE A 91 -1.91 5.21 -10.08
CA ILE A 91 -1.24 6.48 -9.77
C ILE A 91 -0.49 6.98 -11.00
N LEU A 92 0.30 6.15 -11.66
CA LEU A 92 1.06 6.53 -12.87
C LEU A 92 0.13 7.03 -13.98
N VAL A 93 -0.95 6.31 -14.27
CA VAL A 93 -1.93 6.71 -15.29
C VAL A 93 -2.60 8.03 -14.90
N SER A 94 -3.01 8.18 -13.64
CA SER A 94 -3.64 9.40 -13.12
C SER A 94 -2.70 10.61 -13.25
N TYR A 95 -1.43 10.47 -12.91
CA TYR A 95 -0.44 11.54 -13.05
C TYR A 95 -0.09 11.85 -14.50
N GLY A 96 -0.16 10.88 -15.40
CA GLY A 96 -0.07 11.13 -16.84
C GLY A 96 -1.18 12.07 -17.32
N HIS A 97 -2.42 11.78 -16.95
CA HIS A 97 -3.57 12.66 -17.27
C HIS A 97 -3.47 14.04 -16.60
N ILE A 98 -3.10 14.08 -15.33
CA ILE A 98 -2.90 15.33 -14.59
C ILE A 98 -1.80 16.17 -15.24
N GLY A 99 -0.68 15.58 -15.64
CA GLY A 99 0.41 16.26 -16.33
C GLY A 99 -0.03 16.95 -17.61
N VAL A 100 -0.77 16.25 -18.47
CA VAL A 100 -1.34 16.82 -19.69
C VAL A 100 -2.28 17.98 -19.37
N THR A 101 -3.13 17.83 -18.36
CA THR A 101 -4.08 18.87 -17.94
C THR A 101 -3.35 20.10 -17.39
N ILE A 102 -2.31 19.93 -16.60
CA ILE A 102 -1.51 21.05 -16.04
C ILE A 102 -0.85 21.86 -17.16
N LEU A 103 -0.35 21.20 -18.20
CA LEU A 103 0.25 21.91 -19.35
C LEU A 103 -0.76 22.76 -20.13
N GLN A 104 -2.05 22.50 -19.99
CA GLN A 104 -3.14 23.27 -20.63
C GLN A 104 -3.65 24.44 -19.78
N ILE A 105 -3.20 24.58 -18.53
CA ILE A 105 -3.63 25.65 -17.63
C ILE A 105 -2.98 26.99 -18.07
N PRO A 106 -3.78 28.03 -18.36
CA PRO A 106 -3.24 29.31 -18.86
C PRO A 106 -2.63 30.19 -17.76
N SER A 107 -2.88 29.89 -16.49
CA SER A 107 -2.46 30.72 -15.35
C SER A 107 -1.27 30.10 -14.61
N THR A 108 -0.19 30.86 -14.45
CA THR A 108 1.00 30.44 -13.67
C THR A 108 0.66 30.12 -12.20
N LYS A 109 -0.26 30.90 -11.58
CA LYS A 109 -0.73 30.61 -10.22
C LYS A 109 -1.48 29.28 -10.11
N GLY A 110 -2.30 28.96 -11.10
CA GLY A 110 -3.02 27.70 -11.18
C GLY A 110 -2.07 26.50 -11.34
N ILE A 111 -1.04 26.63 -12.19
CA ILE A 111 0.01 25.62 -12.36
C ILE A 111 0.75 25.41 -11.04
N CYS A 112 1.16 26.46 -10.36
CA CYS A 112 1.91 26.39 -9.11
C CYS A 112 1.11 25.68 -8.01
N LYS A 113 -0.18 26.00 -7.88
CA LYS A 113 -1.09 25.37 -6.93
C LYS A 113 -1.26 23.87 -7.23
N ALA A 114 -1.48 23.50 -8.49
CA ALA A 114 -1.61 22.11 -8.93
C ALA A 114 -0.32 21.31 -8.66
N LEU A 115 0.85 21.88 -9.00
CA LEU A 115 2.15 21.25 -8.74
C LEU A 115 2.43 21.07 -7.25
N SER A 116 2.07 22.05 -6.42
CA SER A 116 2.22 21.94 -4.95
C SER A 116 1.39 20.79 -4.39
N THR A 117 0.13 20.67 -4.81
CA THR A 117 -0.75 19.58 -4.39
C THR A 117 -0.23 18.21 -4.85
N CYS A 118 0.19 18.11 -6.12
CA CYS A 118 0.77 16.89 -6.67
C CYS A 118 2.08 16.52 -5.96
N GLY A 119 2.94 17.50 -5.67
CA GLY A 119 4.21 17.28 -4.98
C GLY A 119 4.02 16.70 -3.58
N SER A 120 3.07 17.22 -2.81
CA SER A 120 2.74 16.68 -1.49
C SER A 120 2.28 15.21 -1.56
N HIS A 121 1.37 14.90 -2.47
CA HIS A 121 0.91 13.52 -2.66
C HIS A 121 2.04 12.60 -3.14
N LEU A 122 2.85 13.02 -4.11
CA LEU A 122 3.98 12.23 -4.60
C LEU A 122 5.03 11.97 -3.51
N SER A 123 5.24 12.91 -2.60
CA SER A 123 6.15 12.72 -1.46
C SER A 123 5.67 11.58 -0.57
N VAL A 124 4.39 11.57 -0.20
CA VAL A 124 3.79 10.49 0.61
C VAL A 124 3.86 9.15 -0.14
N VAL A 125 3.49 9.12 -1.41
CA VAL A 125 3.55 7.92 -2.26
C VAL A 125 4.97 7.38 -2.35
N THR A 126 5.97 8.24 -2.54
CA THR A 126 7.39 7.83 -2.63
C THR A 126 7.87 7.23 -1.30
N ILE A 127 7.55 7.84 -0.17
CA ILE A 127 7.90 7.31 1.16
C ILE A 127 7.24 5.94 1.36
N TYR A 128 5.95 5.82 1.08
CA TYR A 128 5.20 4.59 1.26
C TYR A 128 5.76 3.45 0.39
N TYR A 129 5.82 3.64 -0.92
CA TYR A 129 6.30 2.60 -1.83
C TYR A 129 7.79 2.32 -1.68
N GLY A 130 8.62 3.33 -1.44
CA GLY A 130 10.04 3.17 -1.18
C GLY A 130 10.30 2.34 0.07
N THR A 131 9.53 2.54 1.13
CA THR A 131 9.63 1.76 2.37
C THR A 131 9.19 0.32 2.17
N ILE A 132 8.08 0.08 1.46
CA ILE A 132 7.61 -1.27 1.15
C ILE A 132 8.62 -2.02 0.29
N ILE A 133 9.15 -1.41 -0.76
CA ILE A 133 10.17 -2.02 -1.62
C ILE A 133 11.42 -2.34 -0.81
N GLY A 134 11.87 -1.41 0.03
CA GLY A 134 13.01 -1.63 0.92
C GLY A 134 12.79 -2.77 1.91
N LEU A 135 11.57 -2.94 2.42
CA LEU A 135 11.24 -3.96 3.39
C LEU A 135 11.14 -5.38 2.78
N TYR A 136 10.50 -5.49 1.61
CA TYR A 136 10.12 -6.79 1.05
C TYR A 136 11.03 -7.28 -0.09
N PHE A 137 11.74 -6.40 -0.76
CA PHE A 137 12.52 -6.74 -1.95
C PHE A 137 14.05 -6.66 -1.75
N LEU A 138 14.53 -5.98 -0.72
CA LEU A 138 15.97 -5.99 -0.42
C LEU A 138 16.37 -7.26 0.34
N PRO A 139 17.46 -7.92 -0.07
CA PRO A 139 17.90 -9.15 0.60
C PRO A 139 18.32 -8.87 2.05
N PRO A 140 18.05 -9.81 2.97
CA PRO A 140 18.42 -9.68 4.37
C PRO A 140 19.95 -9.62 4.51
N SER A 141 20.47 -8.49 4.95
CA SER A 141 21.86 -8.36 5.41
C SER A 141 21.94 -8.55 6.94
N SER A 142 23.12 -8.80 7.46
CA SER A 142 23.36 -9.17 8.87
C SER A 142 22.82 -8.21 9.96
N ASN A 143 22.33 -7.03 9.61
CA ASN A 143 21.69 -6.05 10.50
C ASN A 143 20.18 -5.87 10.19
N THR A 144 19.51 -6.91 9.75
CA THR A 144 18.18 -6.84 9.11
C THR A 144 17.06 -6.51 10.11
N ASN A 145 17.18 -6.95 11.38
CA ASN A 145 16.07 -6.79 12.34
C ASN A 145 15.80 -5.32 12.67
N ASP A 146 16.84 -4.53 12.95
CA ASP A 146 16.67 -3.11 13.29
C ASP A 146 16.16 -2.30 12.11
N LYS A 147 16.68 -2.57 10.91
CA LYS A 147 16.21 -1.92 9.68
C LYS A 147 14.75 -2.24 9.35
N ASN A 148 14.35 -3.49 9.54
CA ASN A 148 12.97 -3.91 9.33
C ASN A 148 12.01 -3.27 10.33
N ILE A 149 12.42 -3.14 11.59
CA ILE A 149 11.65 -2.45 12.63
C ILE A 149 11.48 -0.97 12.27
N ILE A 150 12.56 -0.28 11.91
CA ILE A 150 12.54 1.13 11.52
C ILE A 150 11.66 1.34 10.29
N ALA A 151 11.82 0.53 9.24
CA ALA A 151 11.00 0.60 8.04
C ALA A 151 9.52 0.36 8.34
N SER A 152 9.20 -0.60 9.21
CA SER A 152 7.84 -0.88 9.66
C SER A 152 7.22 0.30 10.41
N VAL A 153 7.98 0.98 11.26
CA VAL A 153 7.54 2.21 11.95
C VAL A 153 7.25 3.32 10.93
N ILE A 154 8.12 3.51 9.94
CA ILE A 154 7.94 4.55 8.92
C ILE A 154 6.64 4.34 8.15
N TYR A 155 6.39 3.14 7.61
CA TYR A 155 5.19 2.95 6.81
C TYR A 155 3.90 2.83 7.64
N THR A 156 3.99 2.41 8.90
CA THR A 156 2.81 2.23 9.76
C THR A 156 2.41 3.51 10.47
N VAL A 157 3.38 4.32 10.91
CA VAL A 157 3.15 5.49 11.75
C VAL A 157 3.29 6.80 10.97
N VAL A 158 4.35 6.92 10.16
CA VAL A 158 4.67 8.17 9.45
C VAL A 158 3.78 8.37 8.22
N THR A 159 3.48 7.33 7.48
CA THR A 159 2.68 7.45 6.24
C THR A 159 1.24 7.93 6.48
N PRO A 160 0.50 7.52 7.54
CA PRO A 160 -0.84 8.02 7.81
C PRO A 160 -0.89 9.47 8.33
N MET A 161 0.22 10.01 8.76
CA MET A 161 0.33 11.41 9.24
C MET A 161 0.45 12.40 8.07
#